data_3cd94bc6615b3a0562bf1bb707b845f9
#
_entry.id   3cd94bc6615b3a0562bf1bb707b845f9
#
_cell.length_a   1.000
_cell.length_b   1.000
_cell.length_c   1.000
_cell.angle_alpha   90.00
_cell.angle_beta   90.00
_cell.angle_gamma   90.00
#
_symmetry.space_group_name_H-M   'P 1'
#
loop_
_entity.id
_entity.type
_entity.pdbx_description
1 polymer ?
#
loop_
_entity_poly.entity_id
_entity_poly.type
_entity_poly.pdbx_seq_one_letter_code
_entity_poly.pdbx_strand_id
1 'polypeptide(L)'
;MEELKRQLDQMSEHNRKHYNYELSKLSEAEKQRLEALVVRMVKSGAKKPFEWAWSEFREGIPQWARFMVLKGMYQSAYDIPGNIDGSDEFDQETSNTYQEIVDKLGKEKLHQFLTSYAKSMLYNMIGIFDEGNFDYESNDSWLLMTQDRESGELGKPISGLHEDFLEFDQEIELS
;
A
#
# COMPACT_ATOMS: atom_id res chain seq x y z
N MET A 1 1.50 17.62 -16.99
CA MET A 1 2.97 17.87 -17.18
C MET A 1 3.59 18.70 -16.04
N GLU A 2 2.79 19.40 -15.30
CA GLU A 2 3.27 20.25 -14.19
C GLU A 2 3.72 19.43 -12.98
N GLU A 3 2.92 18.42 -12.60
CA GLU A 3 3.23 17.55 -11.47
C GLU A 3 4.44 16.65 -11.77
N LEU A 4 4.49 16.07 -12.96
CA LEU A 4 5.62 15.28 -13.41
C LEU A 4 6.94 16.06 -13.32
N LYS A 5 6.92 17.32 -13.79
CA LYS A 5 8.09 18.22 -13.69
C LYS A 5 8.45 18.49 -12.24
N ARG A 6 7.47 18.76 -11.38
CA ARG A 6 7.68 19.02 -9.95
C ARG A 6 8.35 17.84 -9.26
N GLN A 7 7.93 16.61 -9.56
CA GLN A 7 8.53 15.40 -9.00
C GLN A 7 9.99 15.22 -9.46
N LEU A 8 10.27 15.45 -10.74
CA LEU A 8 11.64 15.36 -11.28
C LEU A 8 12.58 16.40 -10.66
N ASP A 9 12.09 17.62 -10.41
CA ASP A 9 12.90 18.69 -9.83
C ASP A 9 13.31 18.39 -8.37
N GLN A 10 12.59 17.52 -7.67
CA GLN A 10 12.91 17.07 -6.31
C GLN A 10 13.94 15.93 -6.27
N MET A 11 14.24 15.30 -7.40
CA MET A 11 15.19 14.18 -7.49
C MET A 11 16.64 14.65 -7.49
N SER A 12 17.54 13.71 -7.18
CA SER A 12 18.98 13.92 -7.38
C SER A 12 19.26 14.26 -8.85
N GLU A 13 20.35 15.00 -9.10
CA GLU A 13 20.74 15.37 -10.47
C GLU A 13 20.94 14.16 -11.38
N HIS A 14 21.49 13.06 -10.84
CA HIS A 14 21.69 11.82 -11.56
C HIS A 14 20.37 11.21 -12.02
N ASN A 15 19.40 11.02 -11.09
CA ASN A 15 18.10 10.44 -11.40
C ASN A 15 17.30 11.35 -12.35
N ARG A 16 17.35 12.67 -12.13
CA ARG A 16 16.68 13.63 -13.00
C ARG A 16 17.20 13.57 -14.45
N LYS A 17 18.51 13.47 -14.65
CA LYS A 17 19.10 13.29 -15.99
C LYS A 17 18.64 12.00 -16.64
N HIS A 18 18.65 10.90 -15.89
CA HIS A 18 18.21 9.60 -16.38
C HIS A 18 16.74 9.64 -16.81
N TYR A 19 15.85 10.09 -15.94
CA TYR A 19 14.42 10.13 -16.27
C TYR A 19 14.07 11.13 -17.36
N ASN A 20 14.72 12.30 -17.43
CA ASN A 20 14.55 13.22 -18.54
C ASN A 20 14.92 12.58 -19.89
N TYR A 21 15.99 11.79 -19.92
CA TYR A 21 16.37 11.05 -21.13
C TYR A 21 15.30 9.99 -21.48
N GLU A 22 14.80 9.21 -20.51
CA GLU A 22 13.73 8.25 -20.76
C GLU A 22 12.43 8.93 -21.24
N LEU A 23 12.04 10.04 -20.61
CA LEU A 23 10.88 10.83 -21.02
C LEU A 23 11.01 11.44 -22.41
N SER A 24 12.23 11.78 -22.85
CA SER A 24 12.43 12.30 -24.20
C SER A 24 12.09 11.31 -25.31
N LYS A 25 12.04 10.02 -25.00
CA LYS A 25 11.67 8.94 -25.91
C LYS A 25 10.15 8.72 -26.00
N LEU A 26 9.38 9.27 -25.07
CA LEU A 26 7.93 9.09 -25.00
C LEU A 26 7.21 10.09 -25.90
N SER A 27 6.14 9.64 -26.51
CA SER A 27 5.16 10.49 -27.18
C SER A 27 4.41 11.40 -26.18
N GLU A 28 3.80 12.47 -26.65
CA GLU A 28 3.01 13.37 -25.79
C GLU A 28 1.83 12.65 -25.11
N ALA A 29 1.20 11.69 -25.77
CA ALA A 29 0.13 10.88 -25.19
C ALA A 29 0.64 9.99 -24.04
N GLU A 30 1.81 9.38 -24.18
CA GLU A 30 2.44 8.60 -23.12
C GLU A 30 2.85 9.45 -21.92
N LYS A 31 3.39 10.64 -22.17
CA LYS A 31 3.71 11.60 -21.10
C LYS A 31 2.46 12.06 -20.34
N GLN A 32 1.35 12.29 -21.04
CA GLN A 32 0.07 12.63 -20.41
C GLN A 32 -0.47 11.47 -19.57
N ARG A 33 -0.34 10.22 -20.05
CA ARG A 33 -0.71 9.03 -19.29
C ARG A 33 0.13 8.88 -18.02
N LEU A 34 1.44 9.06 -18.12
CA LEU A 34 2.34 9.01 -16.97
C LEU A 34 2.02 10.12 -15.96
N GLU A 35 1.78 11.36 -16.43
CA GLU A 35 1.35 12.48 -15.59
C GLU A 35 0.09 12.14 -14.79
N ALA A 36 -0.90 11.52 -15.42
CA ALA A 36 -2.14 11.12 -14.76
C ALA A 36 -1.87 10.10 -13.63
N LEU A 37 -0.96 9.13 -13.86
CA LEU A 37 -0.55 8.18 -12.83
C LEU A 37 0.18 8.87 -11.68
N VAL A 38 1.12 9.78 -11.96
CA VAL A 38 1.82 10.55 -10.92
C VAL A 38 0.84 11.37 -10.08
N VAL A 39 -0.08 12.09 -10.71
CA VAL A 39 -1.13 12.86 -10.00
C VAL A 39 -1.98 11.96 -9.11
N ARG A 40 -2.32 10.76 -9.59
CA ARG A 40 -3.10 9.78 -8.83
C ARG A 40 -2.33 9.32 -7.59
N MET A 41 -1.04 9.02 -7.71
CA MET A 41 -0.17 8.62 -6.60
C MET A 41 0.00 9.74 -5.57
N VAL A 42 0.22 10.99 -6.03
CA VAL A 42 0.29 12.16 -5.15
C VAL A 42 -1.00 12.30 -4.32
N LYS A 43 -2.17 12.23 -4.98
CA LYS A 43 -3.47 12.29 -4.29
C LYS A 43 -3.67 11.15 -3.28
N SER A 44 -3.05 10.02 -3.52
CA SER A 44 -3.10 8.88 -2.60
C SER A 44 -2.13 9.00 -1.41
N GLY A 45 -1.26 10.03 -1.40
CA GLY A 45 -0.32 10.29 -0.32
C GLY A 45 0.97 9.47 -0.40
N ALA A 46 1.36 9.03 -1.60
CA ALA A 46 2.65 8.38 -1.80
C ALA A 46 3.79 9.40 -1.62
N LYS A 47 4.83 9.03 -0.86
CA LYS A 47 6.04 9.86 -0.69
C LYS A 47 6.92 9.89 -1.92
N LYS A 48 6.91 8.81 -2.70
CA LYS A 48 7.64 8.67 -3.96
C LYS A 48 6.69 8.43 -5.16
N PRO A 49 5.79 9.36 -5.44
CA PRO A 49 4.69 9.14 -6.38
C PRO A 49 5.17 8.87 -7.81
N PHE A 50 6.31 9.43 -8.21
CA PHE A 50 6.89 9.19 -9.52
C PHE A 50 7.38 7.75 -9.67
N GLU A 51 8.05 7.18 -8.66
CA GLU A 51 8.62 5.83 -8.73
C GLU A 51 7.50 4.79 -8.90
N TRP A 52 6.44 4.88 -8.10
CA TRP A 52 5.25 4.05 -8.23
C TRP A 52 4.57 4.18 -9.59
N ALA A 53 4.37 5.43 -10.05
CA ALA A 53 3.73 5.70 -11.35
C ALA A 53 4.59 5.24 -12.52
N TRP A 54 5.91 5.39 -12.44
CA TRP A 54 6.85 4.94 -13.46
C TRP A 54 6.85 3.41 -13.61
N SER A 55 6.87 2.67 -12.50
CA SER A 55 6.77 1.21 -12.53
C SER A 55 5.43 0.76 -13.14
N GLU A 56 4.28 1.36 -12.76
CA GLU A 56 2.99 1.05 -13.38
C GLU A 56 2.99 1.32 -14.88
N PHE A 57 3.57 2.44 -15.29
CA PHE A 57 3.64 2.84 -16.70
C PHE A 57 4.50 1.89 -17.54
N ARG A 58 5.67 1.48 -17.01
CA ARG A 58 6.64 0.65 -17.73
C ARG A 58 6.32 -0.84 -17.71
N GLU A 59 5.89 -1.35 -16.58
CA GLU A 59 5.71 -2.78 -16.34
C GLU A 59 4.26 -3.22 -16.54
N GLY A 60 3.33 -2.26 -16.48
CA GLY A 60 1.91 -2.52 -16.67
C GLY A 60 1.25 -3.23 -15.48
N ILE A 61 1.92 -3.32 -14.34
CA ILE A 61 1.34 -3.82 -13.08
C ILE A 61 0.49 -2.74 -12.39
N PRO A 62 -0.56 -3.09 -11.63
CA PRO A 62 -1.45 -2.10 -11.04
C PRO A 62 -0.88 -1.51 -9.74
N GLN A 63 0.20 -0.73 -9.82
CA GLN A 63 0.94 -0.21 -8.68
C GLN A 63 0.09 0.68 -7.77
N TRP A 64 -0.82 1.46 -8.36
CA TRP A 64 -1.74 2.26 -7.55
C TRP A 64 -2.65 1.37 -6.68
N ALA A 65 -3.16 0.26 -7.20
CA ALA A 65 -3.99 -0.65 -6.44
C ALA A 65 -3.17 -1.36 -5.35
N ARG A 66 -1.93 -1.79 -5.65
CA ARG A 66 -0.99 -2.31 -4.65
C ARG A 66 -0.78 -1.30 -3.52
N PHE A 67 -0.44 -0.07 -3.87
CA PHE A 67 -0.24 1.02 -2.90
C PHE A 67 -1.48 1.22 -2.00
N MET A 68 -2.69 1.22 -2.57
CA MET A 68 -3.92 1.43 -1.81
C MET A 68 -4.22 0.26 -0.85
N VAL A 69 -3.96 -0.98 -1.26
CA VAL A 69 -4.10 -2.17 -0.40
C VAL A 69 -3.12 -2.07 0.78
N LEU A 70 -1.84 -1.83 0.50
CA LEU A 70 -0.81 -1.69 1.53
C LEU A 70 -1.10 -0.53 2.49
N LYS A 71 -1.53 0.62 1.95
CA LYS A 71 -1.93 1.78 2.75
C LYS A 71 -3.07 1.44 3.72
N GLY A 72 -4.12 0.77 3.22
CA GLY A 72 -5.23 0.34 4.08
C GLY A 72 -4.80 -0.61 5.19
N MET A 73 -3.93 -1.58 4.87
CA MET A 73 -3.37 -2.51 5.85
C MET A 73 -2.54 -1.79 6.93
N TYR A 74 -1.69 -0.85 6.52
CA TYR A 74 -0.90 -0.07 7.48
C TYR A 74 -1.77 0.83 8.35
N GLN A 75 -2.75 1.52 7.77
CA GLN A 75 -3.71 2.31 8.54
C GLN A 75 -4.42 1.44 9.59
N SER A 76 -4.86 0.24 9.22
CA SER A 76 -5.46 -0.70 10.17
C SER A 76 -4.49 -1.13 11.28
N ALA A 77 -3.21 -1.40 10.95
CA ALA A 77 -2.21 -1.79 11.95
C ALA A 77 -1.89 -0.69 12.96
N TYR A 78 -2.02 0.58 12.57
CA TYR A 78 -1.73 1.73 13.44
C TYR A 78 -2.96 2.28 14.17
N ASP A 79 -4.17 1.95 13.71
CA ASP A 79 -5.42 2.36 14.37
C ASP A 79 -5.75 1.46 15.57
N ILE A 80 -4.89 1.50 16.59
CA ILE A 80 -5.11 0.69 17.80
C ILE A 80 -6.43 1.03 18.50
N PRO A 81 -6.82 2.32 18.69
CA PRO A 81 -8.10 2.65 19.31
C PRO A 81 -9.29 2.07 18.56
N GLY A 82 -9.36 2.28 17.24
CA GLY A 82 -10.45 1.74 16.42
C GLY A 82 -10.52 0.21 16.42
N ASN A 83 -9.35 -0.45 16.43
CA ASN A 83 -9.30 -1.91 16.53
C ASN A 83 -9.77 -2.42 17.91
N ILE A 84 -9.47 -1.72 18.99
CA ILE A 84 -9.96 -2.08 20.33
C ILE A 84 -11.47 -1.87 20.44
N ASP A 85 -11.99 -0.73 19.97
CA ASP A 85 -13.44 -0.48 19.94
C ASP A 85 -14.19 -1.54 19.12
N GLY A 86 -13.65 -1.88 17.94
CA GLY A 86 -14.24 -2.92 17.08
C GLY A 86 -14.15 -4.33 17.68
N SER A 87 -13.16 -4.61 18.55
CA SER A 87 -12.99 -5.94 19.14
C SER A 87 -14.03 -6.25 20.22
N ASP A 88 -14.72 -5.25 20.80
CA ASP A 88 -15.82 -5.45 21.74
C ASP A 88 -17.03 -6.18 21.09
N GLU A 89 -17.13 -6.20 19.75
CA GLU A 89 -18.08 -7.04 19.04
C GLU A 89 -17.81 -8.55 19.19
N PHE A 90 -16.54 -8.93 19.43
CA PHE A 90 -16.11 -10.31 19.61
C PHE A 90 -15.97 -10.70 21.07
N ASP A 91 -15.51 -9.76 21.91
CA ASP A 91 -15.34 -9.93 23.35
C ASP A 91 -15.56 -8.60 24.06
N GLN A 92 -16.68 -8.48 24.77
CA GLN A 92 -17.12 -7.24 25.46
C GLN A 92 -16.18 -6.78 26.56
N GLU A 93 -15.27 -7.63 27.04
CA GLU A 93 -14.28 -7.27 28.07
C GLU A 93 -12.98 -6.71 27.47
N THR A 94 -12.84 -6.68 26.14
CA THR A 94 -11.57 -6.27 25.49
C THR A 94 -11.16 -4.85 25.83
N SER A 95 -12.07 -3.89 25.79
CA SER A 95 -11.78 -2.49 26.14
C SER A 95 -11.37 -2.33 27.60
N ASN A 96 -11.99 -3.05 28.53
CA ASN A 96 -11.62 -3.03 29.93
C ASN A 96 -10.23 -3.65 30.15
N THR A 97 -9.99 -4.80 29.56
CA THR A 97 -8.70 -5.50 29.60
C THR A 97 -7.58 -4.63 29.02
N TYR A 98 -7.84 -3.98 27.89
CA TYR A 98 -6.89 -3.03 27.29
C TYR A 98 -6.52 -1.92 28.28
N GLN A 99 -7.50 -1.29 28.93
CA GLN A 99 -7.25 -0.24 29.90
C GLN A 99 -6.42 -0.73 31.10
N GLU A 100 -6.72 -1.91 31.63
CA GLU A 100 -5.92 -2.52 32.71
C GLU A 100 -4.46 -2.76 32.31
N ILE A 101 -4.20 -3.15 31.05
CA ILE A 101 -2.85 -3.35 30.52
C ILE A 101 -2.15 -2.01 30.34
N VAL A 102 -2.85 -0.99 29.82
CA VAL A 102 -2.33 0.38 29.70
C VAL A 102 -1.86 0.90 31.04
N ASP A 103 -2.66 0.71 32.12
CA ASP A 103 -2.35 1.19 33.47
C ASP A 103 -1.10 0.49 34.05
N LYS A 104 -0.84 -0.76 33.67
CA LYS A 104 0.32 -1.56 34.16
C LYS A 104 1.58 -1.34 33.33
N LEU A 105 1.48 -1.26 32.01
CA LEU A 105 2.64 -1.26 31.11
C LEU A 105 2.94 0.11 30.49
N GLY A 106 1.98 1.03 30.48
CA GLY A 106 2.00 2.29 29.78
C GLY A 106 1.53 2.14 28.32
N LYS A 107 0.78 3.15 27.87
CA LYS A 107 0.13 3.16 26.55
C LYS A 107 1.12 2.99 25.40
N GLU A 108 2.24 3.68 25.44
CA GLU A 108 3.23 3.68 24.35
C GLU A 108 3.80 2.28 24.08
N LYS A 109 4.21 1.55 25.13
CA LYS A 109 4.74 0.19 24.99
C LYS A 109 3.70 -0.79 24.49
N LEU A 110 2.46 -0.66 24.99
CA LEU A 110 1.37 -1.51 24.53
C LEU A 110 1.05 -1.25 23.06
N HIS A 111 0.94 0.01 22.65
CA HIS A 111 0.70 0.37 21.26
C HIS A 111 1.80 -0.13 20.33
N GLN A 112 3.07 0.06 20.71
CA GLN A 112 4.21 -0.46 19.95
C GLN A 112 4.11 -1.98 19.75
N PHE A 113 3.76 -2.72 20.81
CA PHE A 113 3.58 -4.17 20.74
C PHE A 113 2.42 -4.56 19.83
N LEU A 114 1.24 -3.94 20.01
CA LEU A 114 0.05 -4.23 19.23
C LEU A 114 0.23 -3.89 17.74
N THR A 115 0.86 -2.76 17.42
CA THR A 115 1.19 -2.40 16.04
C THR A 115 2.12 -3.42 15.40
N SER A 116 3.18 -3.84 16.11
CA SER A 116 4.11 -4.84 15.59
C SER A 116 3.42 -6.20 15.37
N TYR A 117 2.55 -6.60 16.30
CA TYR A 117 1.74 -7.83 16.18
C TYR A 117 0.77 -7.75 14.99
N ALA A 118 0.04 -6.63 14.85
CA ALA A 118 -0.88 -6.42 13.75
C ALA A 118 -0.15 -6.44 12.39
N LYS A 119 1.01 -5.79 12.28
CA LYS A 119 1.85 -5.83 11.07
C LYS A 119 2.28 -7.26 10.73
N SER A 120 2.68 -8.07 11.72
CA SER A 120 3.02 -9.47 11.50
C SER A 120 1.84 -10.30 11.02
N MET A 121 0.64 -10.10 11.59
CA MET A 121 -0.59 -10.77 11.11
C MET A 121 -0.91 -10.38 9.67
N LEU A 122 -0.86 -9.09 9.36
CA LEU A 122 -1.13 -8.59 8.01
C LEU A 122 -0.12 -9.11 6.99
N TYR A 123 1.15 -9.22 7.36
CA TYR A 123 2.17 -9.81 6.50
C TYR A 123 1.85 -11.28 6.15
N ASN A 124 1.39 -12.06 7.14
CA ASN A 124 0.96 -13.45 6.89
C ASN A 124 -0.29 -13.50 5.98
N MET A 125 -1.25 -12.57 6.16
CA MET A 125 -2.42 -12.47 5.27
C MET A 125 -2.04 -12.09 3.84
N ILE A 126 -1.03 -11.23 3.67
CA ILE A 126 -0.48 -10.89 2.36
C ILE A 126 0.04 -12.13 1.63
N GLY A 127 0.72 -13.04 2.35
CA GLY A 127 1.15 -14.32 1.79
C GLY A 127 -0.03 -15.10 1.18
N ILE A 128 -1.19 -15.12 1.86
CA ILE A 128 -2.40 -15.77 1.35
C ILE A 128 -2.90 -15.11 0.06
N PHE A 129 -2.82 -13.79 -0.05
CA PHE A 129 -3.27 -13.06 -1.25
C PHE A 129 -2.29 -13.18 -2.41
N ASP A 130 -0.98 -13.19 -2.14
CA ASP A 130 0.05 -13.23 -3.17
C ASP A 130 0.31 -14.64 -3.71
N GLU A 131 0.23 -15.66 -2.85
CA GLU A 131 0.56 -17.05 -3.20
C GLU A 131 -0.69 -17.88 -3.60
N GLY A 132 -1.89 -17.38 -3.24
CA GLY A 132 -3.13 -18.10 -3.49
C GLY A 132 -3.27 -19.32 -2.59
N ASN A 133 -3.61 -20.48 -3.18
CA ASN A 133 -3.83 -21.70 -2.44
C ASN A 133 -2.52 -22.40 -2.03
N PHE A 134 -2.33 -22.64 -0.73
CA PHE A 134 -1.18 -23.37 -0.18
C PHE A 134 -1.34 -24.90 -0.24
N ASP A 135 -2.53 -25.40 -0.60
CA ASP A 135 -2.77 -26.81 -0.81
C ASP A 135 -2.31 -27.22 -2.22
N TYR A 136 -1.09 -27.72 -2.33
CA TYR A 136 -0.49 -28.14 -3.59
C TYR A 136 -1.15 -29.39 -4.22
N GLU A 137 -2.05 -30.05 -3.49
CA GLU A 137 -2.85 -31.17 -4.02
C GLU A 137 -4.15 -30.68 -4.68
N SER A 138 -4.59 -29.44 -4.39
CA SER A 138 -5.75 -28.82 -5.00
C SER A 138 -5.36 -28.08 -6.28
N ASN A 139 -6.25 -28.18 -7.30
CA ASN A 139 -6.15 -27.36 -8.51
C ASN A 139 -6.83 -26.00 -8.38
N ASP A 140 -7.49 -25.73 -7.24
CA ASP A 140 -8.17 -24.47 -6.99
C ASP A 140 -7.19 -23.41 -6.48
N SER A 141 -7.30 -22.20 -6.99
CA SER A 141 -6.51 -21.05 -6.57
C SER A 141 -7.37 -19.79 -6.61
N TRP A 142 -6.90 -18.72 -5.97
CA TRP A 142 -7.53 -17.40 -5.98
C TRP A 142 -6.53 -16.30 -6.29
N LEU A 143 -7.05 -15.17 -6.74
CA LEU A 143 -6.26 -13.97 -7.04
C LEU A 143 -7.00 -12.74 -6.50
N LEU A 144 -6.25 -11.80 -5.97
CA LEU A 144 -6.76 -10.45 -5.71
C LEU A 144 -6.75 -9.66 -7.02
N MET A 145 -7.90 -9.14 -7.43
CA MET A 145 -8.07 -8.45 -8.71
C MET A 145 -8.53 -7.00 -8.51
N THR A 146 -8.09 -6.11 -9.40
CA THR A 146 -8.77 -4.82 -9.54
C THR A 146 -10.14 -5.03 -10.20
N GLN A 147 -11.10 -4.17 -9.88
CA GLN A 147 -12.42 -4.16 -10.52
C GLN A 147 -12.83 -2.72 -10.81
N ASP A 148 -13.37 -2.49 -11.99
CA ASP A 148 -14.04 -1.22 -12.29
C ASP A 148 -15.39 -1.16 -11.56
N ARG A 149 -15.63 -0.07 -10.82
CA ARG A 149 -16.83 0.06 -9.97
C ARG A 149 -18.11 0.28 -10.76
N GLU A 150 -18.02 0.87 -11.94
CA GLU A 150 -19.20 1.21 -12.74
C GLU A 150 -19.61 0.03 -13.62
N SER A 151 -18.66 -0.59 -14.32
CA SER A 151 -18.94 -1.71 -15.22
C SER A 151 -18.93 -3.09 -14.53
N GLY A 152 -18.25 -3.21 -13.39
CA GLY A 152 -18.01 -4.49 -12.74
C GLY A 152 -16.93 -5.34 -13.42
N GLU A 153 -16.29 -4.85 -14.48
CA GLU A 153 -15.26 -5.58 -15.21
C GLU A 153 -14.02 -5.81 -14.33
N LEU A 154 -13.50 -7.04 -14.39
CA LEU A 154 -12.25 -7.39 -13.73
C LEU A 154 -11.07 -6.81 -14.52
N GLY A 155 -10.17 -6.16 -13.80
CA GLY A 155 -8.95 -5.60 -14.35
C GLY A 155 -7.75 -6.53 -14.16
N LYS A 156 -6.64 -5.99 -13.64
CA LYS A 156 -5.39 -6.70 -13.48
C LYS A 156 -5.28 -7.37 -12.11
N PRO A 157 -4.54 -8.51 -11.99
CA PRO A 157 -4.20 -9.09 -10.71
C PRO A 157 -3.34 -8.13 -9.88
N ILE A 158 -3.60 -8.11 -8.57
CA ILE A 158 -2.78 -7.45 -7.57
C ILE A 158 -1.95 -8.55 -6.92
N SER A 159 -0.62 -8.49 -7.06
CA SER A 159 0.32 -9.47 -6.50
C SER A 159 1.63 -8.79 -6.11
N GLY A 160 2.51 -9.49 -5.43
CA GLY A 160 3.80 -8.96 -4.98
C GLY A 160 3.66 -7.94 -3.84
N LEU A 161 2.57 -7.97 -3.09
CA LEU A 161 2.36 -7.09 -1.94
C LEU A 161 3.43 -7.28 -0.87
N HIS A 162 3.94 -8.52 -0.71
CA HIS A 162 4.97 -8.87 0.28
C HIS A 162 6.31 -8.16 0.00
N GLU A 163 6.60 -7.84 -1.27
CA GLU A 163 7.85 -7.17 -1.67
C GLU A 163 7.95 -5.77 -1.09
N ASP A 164 6.82 -5.06 -1.05
CA ASP A 164 6.77 -3.66 -0.60
C ASP A 164 6.39 -3.55 0.89
N PHE A 165 5.72 -4.56 1.47
CA PHE A 165 5.10 -4.43 2.80
C PHE A 165 6.08 -4.06 3.90
N LEU A 166 7.27 -4.67 3.96
CA LEU A 166 8.19 -4.48 5.09
C LEU A 166 8.75 -3.05 5.18
N GLU A 167 8.86 -2.35 4.06
CA GLU A 167 9.42 -1.01 3.97
C GLU A 167 8.35 0.07 3.73
N PHE A 168 7.06 -0.30 3.73
CA PHE A 168 5.98 0.60 3.32
C PHE A 168 5.80 1.81 4.25
N ASP A 169 6.28 1.76 5.50
CA ASP A 169 6.34 2.93 6.40
C ASP A 169 7.10 4.11 5.78
N GLN A 170 8.04 3.82 4.88
CA GLN A 170 8.83 4.83 4.19
C GLN A 170 8.10 5.44 2.99
N GLU A 171 7.02 4.82 2.54
CA GLU A 171 6.27 5.20 1.35
C GLU A 171 5.02 6.03 1.64
N ILE A 172 4.56 6.06 2.91
CA ILE A 172 3.36 6.78 3.32
C ILE A 172 3.60 7.71 4.51
N GLU A 173 2.75 8.74 4.63
CA GLU A 173 2.56 9.49 5.86
C GLU A 173 1.40 8.86 6.63
N LEU A 174 1.68 8.35 7.82
CA LEU A 174 0.68 7.86 8.76
C LEU A 174 0.26 9.07 9.61
N SER A 175 -0.87 9.65 9.28
CA SER A 175 -1.50 10.76 10.03
C SER A 175 -2.32 10.23 11.18
#